data_278cf3095ea46c46ca2f9f36d5feabd7
#
_entry.id   278cf3095ea46c46ca2f9f36d5feabd7
#
_cell.length_a   1.000
_cell.length_b   1.000
_cell.length_c   1.000
_cell.angle_alpha   90.00
_cell.angle_beta   90.00
_cell.angle_gamma   90.00
#
_symmetry.space_group_name_H-M   'P 1'
#
loop_
_entity.id
_entity.type
_entity.pdbx_description
1 polymer ?
#
loop_
_entity_poly.entity_id
_entity_poly.type
_entity_poly.pdbx_seq_one_letter_code
_entity_poly.pdbx_strand_id
1 'polypeptide(L)'
;MNIVSQMCAIAVMFVIMYFYISQKKIILHTSKAFVEVWIAGLLSLFFDIFALVAIEKRSGYPHTATNIICKLYLWTVTWVAMVAFWYICVDIFRKKELERKWRNRLWIFGISTDILIMVVPIKIYDSDNIVYTYGPAVIITYAVTVILLALILMLTKKYSQAINPRRRKSMQVWVALMFISAVIQFIDKKILIVSFASVIGVLILFIMLENPMANIDRDTGFFNLNALFEYMKEAYGQGNDVSIVCIRYGSNENDFFTREMEKSIFYEVVSFINKLPDNYVFRSSANEYLLVFENTDCAEKTIGILERRFDKPWGGDNMTMLFGEIYYLRSTELVRRPSDILGLFQYAKRNRAEFTGRGVMLINNEVIEHIYDENSVENEIIEALRDNRVEVFYQPIYNTKTHKFTSAEALVRIRSREGNIIPPGRFIAVAEKRGLILRLGERVFEIVCRFIVQHDIHAMGIEYIECNLSVVQCAYDHLAQDFIAIMEKYHVDANDIVLEITESASITEKKILLDNMNALRKVGVRFALDDFGTGQSNLSYIVDMPIDIVKFDRGMTNAYFDNGKGKPVMDAAMGMIQKLKLEIVSEGIEKQEQFAKLDELGIDYIQGYYFSKPRNAAEFISFIESNNA
;
A
#
# COMPACT_ATOMS: atom_id res chain seq x y z
N MET A 1 27.31 -20.98 49.71
CA MET A 1 26.79 -20.95 48.33
C MET A 1 27.06 -19.61 47.66
N ASN A 2 27.34 -19.59 46.35
CA ASN A 2 27.69 -18.35 45.65
C ASN A 2 26.42 -17.74 45.01
N ILE A 3 25.96 -16.58 45.54
CA ILE A 3 24.79 -15.81 45.04
C ILE A 3 25.19 -14.67 44.10
N VAL A 4 26.46 -14.58 43.71
CA VAL A 4 26.98 -13.49 42.88
C VAL A 4 26.29 -13.42 41.54
N SER A 5 26.00 -14.58 40.89
CA SER A 5 25.31 -14.66 39.62
C SER A 5 23.89 -14.07 39.68
N GLN A 6 23.13 -14.34 40.73
CA GLN A 6 21.79 -13.78 40.97
C GLN A 6 21.81 -12.28 41.21
N MET A 7 22.81 -11.79 42.00
CA MET A 7 23.00 -10.37 42.24
C MET A 7 23.31 -9.60 40.95
N CYS A 8 24.23 -10.14 40.13
CA CYS A 8 24.52 -9.59 38.80
C CYS A 8 23.29 -9.58 37.89
N ALA A 9 22.50 -10.67 37.90
CA ALA A 9 21.26 -10.77 37.15
C ALA A 9 20.23 -9.72 37.57
N ILE A 10 20.05 -9.48 38.86
CA ILE A 10 19.16 -8.41 39.37
C ILE A 10 19.63 -7.03 38.89
N ALA A 11 20.93 -6.74 38.93
CA ALA A 11 21.46 -5.49 38.43
C ALA A 11 21.15 -5.27 36.94
N VAL A 12 21.32 -6.32 36.11
CA VAL A 12 20.95 -6.28 34.68
C VAL A 12 19.46 -6.01 34.51
N MET A 13 18.60 -6.65 35.30
CA MET A 13 17.14 -6.42 35.22
C MET A 13 16.77 -4.96 35.53
N PHE A 14 17.38 -4.34 36.53
CA PHE A 14 17.14 -2.92 36.82
C PHE A 14 17.65 -1.99 35.72
N VAL A 15 18.80 -2.29 35.11
CA VAL A 15 19.34 -1.53 33.97
C VAL A 15 18.38 -1.61 32.77
N ILE A 16 17.88 -2.80 32.44
CA ILE A 16 16.89 -2.97 31.36
C ILE A 16 15.65 -2.09 31.62
N MET A 17 15.10 -2.12 32.85
CA MET A 17 13.89 -1.38 33.17
C MET A 17 14.13 0.12 33.18
N TYR A 18 15.28 0.58 33.65
CA TYR A 18 15.65 1.99 33.59
C TYR A 18 15.64 2.51 32.16
N PHE A 19 16.32 1.83 31.23
CA PHE A 19 16.31 2.21 29.82
C PHE A 19 14.92 2.08 29.19
N TYR A 20 14.14 1.08 29.57
CA TYR A 20 12.79 0.91 29.08
C TYR A 20 11.84 2.03 29.52
N ILE A 21 11.94 2.51 30.77
CA ILE A 21 11.06 3.56 31.31
C ILE A 21 11.50 4.96 30.84
N SER A 22 12.80 5.22 30.75
CA SER A 22 13.34 6.55 30.44
C SER A 22 13.10 6.98 28.99
N GLN A 23 12.71 6.08 28.09
CA GLN A 23 12.55 6.36 26.66
C GLN A 23 11.09 6.58 26.27
N LYS A 24 10.87 7.46 25.26
CA LYS A 24 9.56 7.66 24.61
C LYS A 24 9.14 6.36 23.93
N LYS A 25 7.92 5.89 24.19
CA LYS A 25 7.41 4.63 23.65
C LYS A 25 5.91 4.69 23.37
N ILE A 26 5.47 3.86 22.45
CA ILE A 26 4.06 3.55 22.24
C ILE A 26 3.70 2.40 23.18
N ILE A 27 2.60 2.55 23.91
CA ILE A 27 2.14 1.50 24.84
C ILE A 27 1.31 0.49 24.04
N LEU A 28 1.96 -0.56 23.57
CA LEU A 28 1.32 -1.69 22.90
C LEU A 28 0.98 -2.80 23.92
N HIS A 29 0.06 -3.70 23.56
CA HIS A 29 -0.23 -4.90 24.39
C HIS A 29 1.01 -5.77 24.60
N THR A 30 1.87 -5.83 23.61
CA THR A 30 3.15 -6.54 23.69
C THR A 30 4.08 -5.91 24.72
N SER A 31 4.08 -4.57 24.82
CA SER A 31 4.86 -3.84 25.80
C SER A 31 4.38 -4.12 27.24
N LYS A 32 3.06 -4.28 27.43
CA LYS A 32 2.50 -4.71 28.73
C LYS A 32 2.93 -6.12 29.07
N ALA A 33 2.82 -7.05 28.12
CA ALA A 33 3.25 -8.44 28.33
C ALA A 33 4.77 -8.54 28.61
N PHE A 34 5.60 -7.67 28.00
CA PHE A 34 7.03 -7.59 28.31
C PHE A 34 7.28 -7.20 29.76
N VAL A 35 6.56 -6.20 30.28
CA VAL A 35 6.64 -5.80 31.69
C VAL A 35 6.24 -6.96 32.61
N GLU A 36 5.22 -7.74 32.26
CA GLU A 36 4.82 -8.95 33.01
C GLU A 36 5.96 -9.98 33.03
N VAL A 37 6.62 -10.23 31.88
CA VAL A 37 7.81 -11.14 31.80
C VAL A 37 8.95 -10.62 32.69
N TRP A 38 9.21 -9.30 32.66
CA TRP A 38 10.25 -8.68 33.46
C TRP A 38 9.95 -8.83 34.97
N ILE A 39 8.71 -8.55 35.40
CA ILE A 39 8.28 -8.70 36.81
C ILE A 39 8.43 -10.16 37.25
N ALA A 40 7.95 -11.12 36.46
CA ALA A 40 8.06 -12.54 36.78
C ALA A 40 9.51 -12.98 36.90
N GLY A 41 10.39 -12.54 35.98
CA GLY A 41 11.82 -12.82 36.05
C GLY A 41 12.51 -12.24 37.29
N LEU A 42 12.17 -11.01 37.65
CA LEU A 42 12.71 -10.34 38.84
C LEU A 42 12.26 -11.04 40.14
N LEU A 43 10.97 -11.40 40.23
CA LEU A 43 10.44 -12.16 41.36
C LEU A 43 11.11 -13.52 41.48
N SER A 44 11.32 -14.21 40.35
CA SER A 44 12.02 -15.50 40.36
C SER A 44 13.44 -15.39 40.91
N LEU A 45 14.19 -14.34 40.56
CA LEU A 45 15.52 -14.08 41.12
C LEU A 45 15.51 -13.81 42.64
N PHE A 46 14.54 -13.00 43.13
CA PHE A 46 14.42 -12.76 44.55
C PHE A 46 14.10 -14.05 45.33
N PHE A 47 13.13 -14.83 44.87
CA PHE A 47 12.79 -16.10 45.53
C PHE A 47 13.90 -17.15 45.39
N ASP A 48 14.69 -17.14 44.29
CA ASP A 48 15.89 -17.98 44.16
C ASP A 48 16.90 -17.66 45.27
N ILE A 49 17.22 -16.38 45.49
CA ILE A 49 18.11 -15.94 46.59
C ILE A 49 17.53 -16.32 47.97
N PHE A 50 16.23 -16.05 48.21
CA PHE A 50 15.60 -16.43 49.45
C PHE A 50 15.61 -17.93 49.69
N ALA A 51 15.39 -18.75 48.67
CA ALA A 51 15.47 -20.21 48.76
C ALA A 51 16.89 -20.67 49.11
N LEU A 52 17.90 -20.08 48.43
CA LEU A 52 19.30 -20.39 48.71
C LEU A 52 19.72 -20.07 50.15
N VAL A 53 19.34 -18.86 50.61
CA VAL A 53 19.62 -18.42 52.00
C VAL A 53 18.87 -19.29 53.04
N ALA A 54 17.58 -19.62 52.75
CA ALA A 54 16.80 -20.46 53.65
C ALA A 54 17.36 -21.91 53.77
N ILE A 55 17.89 -22.44 52.68
CA ILE A 55 18.52 -23.75 52.66
C ILE A 55 19.85 -23.71 53.40
N GLU A 56 20.68 -22.68 53.18
CA GLU A 56 21.99 -22.56 53.83
C GLU A 56 21.87 -22.36 55.35
N LYS A 57 20.90 -21.51 55.80
CA LYS A 57 20.63 -21.19 57.19
C LYS A 57 19.54 -22.07 57.85
N ARG A 58 19.23 -23.25 57.28
CA ARG A 58 18.13 -24.10 57.71
C ARG A 58 18.14 -24.52 59.18
N SER A 59 19.33 -24.60 59.84
CA SER A 59 19.45 -24.85 61.27
C SER A 59 18.82 -23.78 62.15
N GLY A 60 18.63 -22.57 61.64
CA GLY A 60 18.00 -21.43 62.32
C GLY A 60 16.54 -21.20 61.94
N TYR A 61 15.96 -21.93 60.96
CA TYR A 61 14.59 -21.77 60.51
C TYR A 61 13.76 -23.04 60.70
N PRO A 62 12.46 -22.94 60.98
CA PRO A 62 11.54 -24.08 60.95
C PRO A 62 11.57 -24.80 59.59
N HIS A 63 11.57 -26.10 59.57
CA HIS A 63 11.53 -26.91 58.34
C HIS A 63 10.34 -26.54 57.40
N THR A 64 9.21 -26.16 58.00
CA THR A 64 8.03 -25.70 57.27
C THR A 64 8.27 -24.39 56.50
N ALA A 65 8.98 -23.43 57.14
CA ALA A 65 9.30 -22.16 56.51
C ALA A 65 10.24 -22.34 55.30
N THR A 66 11.30 -23.10 55.47
CA THR A 66 12.24 -23.41 54.36
C THR A 66 11.53 -24.12 53.18
N ASN A 67 10.65 -25.07 53.49
CA ASN A 67 9.87 -25.77 52.43
C ASN A 67 8.92 -24.82 51.70
N ILE A 68 8.28 -23.90 52.41
CA ILE A 68 7.39 -22.90 51.80
C ILE A 68 8.19 -21.98 50.87
N ILE A 69 9.34 -21.45 51.32
CA ILE A 69 10.19 -20.56 50.52
C ILE A 69 10.68 -21.27 49.23
N CYS A 70 11.12 -22.53 49.37
CA CYS A 70 11.53 -23.33 48.19
C CYS A 70 10.35 -23.57 47.23
N LYS A 71 9.14 -23.82 47.71
CA LYS A 71 7.96 -23.98 46.86
C LYS A 71 7.56 -22.67 46.19
N LEU A 72 7.69 -21.53 46.85
CA LEU A 72 7.46 -20.21 46.26
C LEU A 72 8.46 -19.91 45.14
N TYR A 73 9.72 -20.31 45.30
CA TYR A 73 10.68 -20.22 44.19
C TYR A 73 10.25 -21.09 42.97
N LEU A 74 9.86 -22.36 43.21
CA LEU A 74 9.37 -23.24 42.13
C LEU A 74 8.14 -22.66 41.43
N TRP A 75 7.23 -22.03 42.18
CA TRP A 75 6.09 -21.29 41.66
C TRP A 75 6.52 -20.17 40.72
N THR A 76 7.46 -19.31 41.13
CA THR A 76 7.94 -18.22 40.27
C THR A 76 8.61 -18.70 38.99
N VAL A 77 9.30 -19.84 39.00
CA VAL A 77 9.88 -20.45 37.78
C VAL A 77 8.82 -20.87 36.78
N THR A 78 7.71 -21.47 37.22
CA THR A 78 6.59 -21.82 36.33
C THR A 78 5.91 -20.57 35.75
N TRP A 79 5.78 -19.50 36.55
CA TRP A 79 5.21 -18.23 36.11
C TRP A 79 6.06 -17.55 35.03
N VAL A 80 7.39 -17.56 35.13
CA VAL A 80 8.28 -17.06 34.06
C VAL A 80 7.97 -17.75 32.73
N ALA A 81 7.84 -19.09 32.74
CA ALA A 81 7.52 -19.83 31.53
C ALA A 81 6.10 -19.53 30.99
N MET A 82 5.13 -19.35 31.90
CA MET A 82 3.75 -19.00 31.52
C MET A 82 3.62 -17.59 30.93
N VAL A 83 4.28 -16.60 31.51
CA VAL A 83 4.25 -15.24 30.98
C VAL A 83 5.05 -15.16 29.68
N ALA A 84 6.13 -15.91 29.53
CA ALA A 84 6.83 -16.05 28.25
C ALA A 84 5.93 -16.67 27.16
N PHE A 85 5.15 -17.70 27.50
CA PHE A 85 4.15 -18.26 26.60
C PHE A 85 3.07 -17.23 26.25
N TRP A 86 2.58 -16.48 27.23
CA TRP A 86 1.61 -15.40 27.02
C TRP A 86 2.14 -14.31 26.09
N TYR A 87 3.39 -13.92 26.23
CA TYR A 87 4.05 -12.91 25.39
C TYR A 87 4.00 -13.28 23.89
N ILE A 88 4.07 -14.58 23.56
CA ILE A 88 3.86 -15.06 22.18
C ILE A 88 2.38 -15.05 21.80
N CYS A 89 1.49 -15.42 22.73
CA CYS A 89 0.06 -15.48 22.47
C CYS A 89 -0.55 -14.12 22.13
N VAL A 90 -0.05 -13.03 22.71
CA VAL A 90 -0.51 -11.65 22.45
C VAL A 90 -0.34 -11.29 20.96
N ASP A 91 0.73 -11.73 20.31
CA ASP A 91 0.94 -11.49 18.87
C ASP A 91 -0.02 -12.29 17.97
N ILE A 92 -0.36 -13.49 18.40
CA ILE A 92 -1.20 -14.43 17.63
C ILE A 92 -2.69 -14.09 17.79
N PHE A 93 -3.11 -13.78 19.01
CA PHE A 93 -4.50 -13.60 19.39
C PHE A 93 -4.86 -12.12 19.56
N ARG A 94 -4.76 -11.33 18.49
CA ARG A 94 -5.01 -9.87 18.50
C ARG A 94 -6.47 -9.48 18.72
N LYS A 95 -7.44 -10.38 18.45
CA LYS A 95 -8.86 -10.11 18.70
C LYS A 95 -9.15 -10.19 20.21
N LYS A 96 -9.70 -9.11 20.77
CA LYS A 96 -10.00 -8.92 22.20
C LYS A 96 -10.72 -10.10 22.87
N GLU A 97 -11.69 -10.69 22.20
CA GLU A 97 -12.42 -11.86 22.75
C GLU A 97 -11.54 -13.11 22.83
N LEU A 98 -10.73 -13.37 21.80
CA LEU A 98 -9.87 -14.53 21.73
C LEU A 98 -8.70 -14.41 22.71
N GLU A 99 -8.12 -13.22 22.82
CA GLU A 99 -7.11 -12.85 23.80
C GLU A 99 -7.62 -13.13 25.23
N ARG A 100 -8.80 -12.58 25.59
CA ARG A 100 -9.42 -12.77 26.91
C ARG A 100 -9.65 -14.24 27.23
N LYS A 101 -10.13 -15.02 26.25
CA LYS A 101 -10.40 -16.46 26.43
C LYS A 101 -9.12 -17.25 26.71
N TRP A 102 -8.03 -16.98 25.98
CA TRP A 102 -6.76 -17.66 26.18
C TRP A 102 -6.06 -17.20 27.46
N ARG A 103 -6.11 -15.93 27.81
CA ARG A 103 -5.60 -15.41 29.07
C ARG A 103 -6.27 -16.08 30.27
N ASN A 104 -7.59 -16.21 30.28
CA ASN A 104 -8.31 -16.88 31.36
C ASN A 104 -7.94 -18.36 31.48
N ARG A 105 -7.77 -19.07 30.36
CA ARG A 105 -7.33 -20.47 30.38
C ARG A 105 -5.92 -20.61 30.96
N LEU A 106 -5.02 -19.72 30.60
CA LEU A 106 -3.65 -19.72 31.11
C LEU A 106 -3.61 -19.45 32.63
N TRP A 107 -4.42 -18.49 33.10
CA TRP A 107 -4.58 -18.22 34.54
C TRP A 107 -5.09 -19.44 35.32
N ILE A 108 -6.13 -20.10 34.83
CA ILE A 108 -6.67 -21.32 35.44
C ILE A 108 -5.60 -22.42 35.48
N PHE A 109 -4.87 -22.62 34.40
CA PHE A 109 -3.77 -23.59 34.34
C PHE A 109 -2.66 -23.25 35.34
N GLY A 110 -2.28 -21.97 35.41
CA GLY A 110 -1.27 -21.49 36.37
C GLY A 110 -1.66 -21.75 37.81
N ILE A 111 -2.82 -21.28 38.21
CA ILE A 111 -3.32 -21.44 39.59
C ILE A 111 -3.44 -22.94 39.96
N SER A 112 -3.91 -23.78 39.04
CA SER A 112 -3.98 -25.23 39.30
C SER A 112 -2.61 -25.87 39.47
N THR A 113 -1.62 -25.42 38.70
CA THR A 113 -0.22 -25.86 38.85
C THR A 113 0.37 -25.40 40.19
N ASP A 114 0.10 -24.17 40.61
CA ASP A 114 0.58 -23.61 41.87
C ASP A 114 0.02 -24.36 43.08
N ILE A 115 -1.29 -24.66 43.06
CA ILE A 115 -1.91 -25.47 44.09
C ILE A 115 -1.26 -26.85 44.15
N LEU A 116 -0.99 -27.46 42.99
CA LEU A 116 -0.36 -28.79 42.93
C LEU A 116 1.08 -28.74 43.50
N ILE A 117 1.88 -27.73 43.19
CA ILE A 117 3.23 -27.54 43.74
C ILE A 117 3.18 -27.36 45.28
N MET A 118 2.19 -26.61 45.77
CA MET A 118 2.06 -26.38 47.20
C MET A 118 1.63 -27.63 47.99
N VAL A 119 0.82 -28.50 47.43
CA VAL A 119 0.33 -29.75 48.10
C VAL A 119 1.38 -30.83 48.10
N VAL A 120 2.09 -30.99 46.98
CA VAL A 120 3.05 -32.12 46.76
C VAL A 120 4.35 -31.89 47.58
N PRO A 121 4.94 -32.94 48.15
CA PRO A 121 6.13 -32.83 49.01
C PRO A 121 7.38 -32.41 48.23
N ILE A 122 8.22 -31.61 48.91
CA ILE A 122 9.58 -31.27 48.49
C ILE A 122 10.57 -31.84 49.51
N LYS A 123 11.70 -32.31 49.05
CA LYS A 123 12.80 -32.85 49.88
C LYS A 123 14.06 -32.03 49.63
N ILE A 124 14.87 -31.88 50.64
CA ILE A 124 16.18 -31.22 50.58
C ILE A 124 17.26 -32.30 50.67
N TYR A 125 18.14 -32.33 49.66
CA TYR A 125 19.35 -33.16 49.70
C TYR A 125 20.50 -32.35 50.31
N ASP A 126 21.23 -32.95 51.21
CA ASP A 126 22.38 -32.35 51.87
C ASP A 126 23.46 -33.40 52.09
N SER A 127 24.52 -33.37 51.29
CA SER A 127 25.71 -34.19 51.43
C SER A 127 26.87 -33.51 50.71
N ASP A 128 28.10 -33.63 51.28
CA ASP A 128 29.36 -33.20 50.67
C ASP A 128 29.40 -31.76 50.16
N ASN A 129 28.92 -30.79 50.98
CA ASN A 129 28.81 -29.39 50.59
C ASN A 129 27.86 -29.09 49.40
N ILE A 130 27.00 -30.03 49.02
CA ILE A 130 26.00 -29.86 48.00
C ILE A 130 24.61 -29.90 48.61
N VAL A 131 23.86 -28.80 48.45
CA VAL A 131 22.49 -28.69 48.96
C VAL A 131 21.57 -28.28 47.82
N TYR A 132 20.56 -29.12 47.54
CA TYR A 132 19.56 -28.83 46.51
C TYR A 132 18.18 -29.42 46.87
N THR A 133 17.15 -28.87 46.22
CA THR A 133 15.81 -29.42 46.38
C THR A 133 15.51 -30.50 45.35
N TYR A 134 14.81 -31.54 45.77
CA TYR A 134 14.35 -32.62 44.89
C TYR A 134 12.98 -33.13 45.30
N GLY A 135 12.38 -34.01 44.53
CA GLY A 135 11.09 -34.61 44.81
C GLY A 135 9.99 -34.23 43.82
N PRO A 136 8.76 -34.66 44.07
CA PRO A 136 7.67 -34.54 43.12
C PRO A 136 7.35 -33.09 42.75
N ALA A 137 7.41 -32.12 43.68
CA ALA A 137 7.18 -30.71 43.39
C ALA A 137 8.17 -30.14 42.34
N VAL A 138 9.45 -30.54 42.44
CA VAL A 138 10.49 -30.11 41.48
C VAL A 138 10.24 -30.76 40.11
N ILE A 139 9.86 -32.06 40.07
CA ILE A 139 9.55 -32.76 38.83
C ILE A 139 8.37 -32.10 38.11
N ILE A 140 7.32 -31.75 38.84
CA ILE A 140 6.13 -31.06 38.28
C ILE A 140 6.55 -29.71 37.67
N THR A 141 7.34 -28.90 38.38
CA THR A 141 7.85 -27.61 37.90
C THR A 141 8.61 -27.76 36.58
N TYR A 142 9.55 -28.70 36.51
CA TYR A 142 10.30 -28.97 35.27
C TYR A 142 9.41 -29.48 34.15
N ALA A 143 8.50 -30.40 34.42
CA ALA A 143 7.57 -30.95 33.41
C ALA A 143 6.68 -29.85 32.81
N VAL A 144 6.07 -29.01 33.66
CA VAL A 144 5.24 -27.88 33.22
C VAL A 144 6.05 -26.88 32.40
N THR A 145 7.26 -26.53 32.88
CA THR A 145 8.16 -25.61 32.14
C THR A 145 8.52 -26.17 30.77
N VAL A 146 8.91 -27.42 30.67
CA VAL A 146 9.26 -28.08 29.39
C VAL A 146 8.04 -28.13 28.44
N ILE A 147 6.85 -28.43 28.95
CA ILE A 147 5.61 -28.40 28.15
C ILE A 147 5.35 -27.01 27.59
N LEU A 148 5.46 -25.96 28.42
CA LEU A 148 5.25 -24.58 27.98
C LEU A 148 6.28 -24.14 26.94
N LEU A 149 7.57 -24.48 27.13
CA LEU A 149 8.63 -24.20 26.16
C LEU A 149 8.40 -24.93 24.82
N ALA A 150 7.96 -26.20 24.87
CA ALA A 150 7.60 -26.95 23.67
C ALA A 150 6.38 -26.33 22.94
N LEU A 151 5.38 -25.87 23.69
CA LEU A 151 4.23 -25.15 23.13
C LEU A 151 4.65 -23.82 22.48
N ILE A 152 5.57 -23.06 23.06
CA ILE A 152 6.15 -21.86 22.44
C ILE A 152 6.75 -22.20 21.07
N LEU A 153 7.59 -23.24 20.99
CA LEU A 153 8.20 -23.67 19.73
C LEU A 153 7.16 -24.11 18.69
N MET A 154 6.15 -24.87 19.12
CA MET A 154 5.06 -25.32 18.26
C MET A 154 4.25 -24.14 17.71
N LEU A 155 3.87 -23.18 18.56
CA LEU A 155 3.12 -21.99 18.16
C LEU A 155 3.93 -21.10 17.22
N THR A 156 5.21 -20.87 17.51
CA THR A 156 6.09 -20.05 16.64
C THR A 156 6.31 -20.68 15.26
N LYS A 157 6.24 -22.01 15.15
CA LYS A 157 6.29 -22.73 13.87
C LYS A 157 4.95 -22.68 13.14
N LYS A 158 3.84 -23.00 13.84
CA LYS A 158 2.49 -23.07 13.26
C LYS A 158 2.01 -21.69 12.75
N TYR A 159 2.26 -20.63 13.49
CA TYR A 159 1.84 -19.26 13.17
C TYR A 159 3.00 -18.40 12.65
N SER A 160 3.94 -19.01 11.93
CA SER A 160 5.16 -18.35 11.46
C SER A 160 4.93 -17.13 10.55
N GLN A 161 3.81 -17.06 9.85
CA GLN A 161 3.41 -15.92 9.02
C GLN A 161 2.75 -14.78 9.83
N ALA A 162 2.12 -15.10 10.95
CA ALA A 162 1.43 -14.12 11.79
C ALA A 162 2.35 -13.43 12.81
N ILE A 163 3.44 -14.08 13.19
CA ILE A 163 4.40 -13.59 14.19
C ILE A 163 5.54 -12.84 13.50
N ASN A 164 5.92 -11.68 14.06
CA ASN A 164 7.09 -10.95 13.60
C ASN A 164 8.34 -11.85 13.56
N PRO A 165 9.09 -11.93 12.43
CA PRO A 165 10.25 -12.81 12.30
C PRO A 165 11.34 -12.60 13.38
N ARG A 166 11.54 -11.34 13.81
CA ARG A 166 12.48 -11.01 14.90
C ARG A 166 12.02 -11.63 16.23
N ARG A 167 10.71 -11.50 16.54
CA ARG A 167 10.12 -12.07 17.76
C ARG A 167 10.22 -13.60 17.77
N ARG A 168 9.91 -14.23 16.66
CA ARG A 168 10.07 -15.68 16.51
C ARG A 168 11.50 -16.14 16.79
N LYS A 169 12.50 -15.49 16.19
CA LYS A 169 13.92 -15.81 16.42
C LYS A 169 14.32 -15.60 17.89
N SER A 170 13.97 -14.46 18.48
CA SER A 170 14.32 -14.13 19.87
C SER A 170 13.76 -15.16 20.84
N MET A 171 12.51 -15.58 20.66
CA MET A 171 11.89 -16.61 21.50
C MET A 171 12.52 -17.98 21.30
N GLN A 172 12.88 -18.38 20.08
CA GLN A 172 13.59 -19.63 19.81
C GLN A 172 14.95 -19.65 20.50
N VAL A 173 15.70 -18.55 20.44
CA VAL A 173 16.99 -18.41 21.12
C VAL A 173 16.81 -18.49 22.63
N TRP A 174 15.80 -17.79 23.19
CA TRP A 174 15.53 -17.87 24.62
C TRP A 174 15.16 -19.28 25.08
N VAL A 175 14.24 -19.94 24.36
CA VAL A 175 13.86 -21.34 24.67
C VAL A 175 15.06 -22.28 24.60
N ALA A 176 15.92 -22.14 23.59
CA ALA A 176 17.15 -22.94 23.48
C ALA A 176 18.10 -22.69 24.67
N LEU A 177 18.28 -21.42 25.04
CA LEU A 177 19.11 -21.02 26.19
C LEU A 177 18.58 -21.63 27.49
N MET A 178 17.26 -21.53 27.73
CA MET A 178 16.61 -22.11 28.91
C MET A 178 16.76 -23.64 28.95
N PHE A 179 16.57 -24.31 27.81
CA PHE A 179 16.73 -25.75 27.72
C PHE A 179 18.19 -26.19 28.01
N ILE A 180 19.16 -25.54 27.37
CA ILE A 180 20.59 -25.83 27.60
C ILE A 180 20.94 -25.60 29.06
N SER A 181 20.50 -24.49 29.67
CA SER A 181 20.77 -24.17 31.07
C SER A 181 20.13 -25.17 32.01
N ALA A 182 18.90 -25.62 31.71
CA ALA A 182 18.24 -26.67 32.50
C ALA A 182 18.97 -27.99 32.43
N VAL A 183 19.48 -28.41 31.26
CA VAL A 183 20.28 -29.63 31.08
C VAL A 183 21.59 -29.53 31.84
N ILE A 184 22.32 -28.42 31.75
CA ILE A 184 23.57 -28.22 32.49
C ILE A 184 23.32 -28.33 34.00
N GLN A 185 22.28 -27.63 34.51
CA GLN A 185 21.95 -27.67 35.95
C GLN A 185 21.43 -29.04 36.40
N PHE A 186 20.84 -29.83 35.51
CA PHE A 186 20.42 -31.21 35.78
C PHE A 186 21.63 -32.14 35.90
N ILE A 187 22.64 -31.96 35.04
CA ILE A 187 23.89 -32.78 35.06
C ILE A 187 24.74 -32.40 36.28
N ASP A 188 25.00 -31.10 36.48
CA ASP A 188 25.77 -30.60 37.62
C ASP A 188 24.93 -29.65 38.46
N LYS A 189 24.38 -30.15 39.55
CA LYS A 189 23.51 -29.43 40.49
C LYS A 189 24.21 -28.32 41.27
N LYS A 190 25.53 -28.20 41.19
CA LYS A 190 26.30 -27.08 41.76
C LYS A 190 26.18 -25.83 40.93
N ILE A 191 25.85 -25.96 39.66
CA ILE A 191 25.77 -24.86 38.70
C ILE A 191 24.33 -24.35 38.64
N LEU A 192 24.05 -23.22 39.33
CA LEU A 192 22.72 -22.57 39.37
C LEU A 192 22.64 -21.49 38.29
N ILE A 193 22.32 -21.85 37.06
CA ILE A 193 22.33 -20.92 35.91
C ILE A 193 20.97 -20.68 35.27
N VAL A 194 19.91 -21.41 35.62
CA VAL A 194 18.59 -21.29 34.98
C VAL A 194 17.99 -19.91 35.21
N SER A 195 18.09 -19.37 36.42
CA SER A 195 17.61 -18.00 36.73
C SER A 195 18.39 -16.94 35.97
N PHE A 196 19.70 -17.10 35.81
CA PHE A 196 20.54 -16.21 35.00
C PHE A 196 20.22 -16.29 33.51
N ALA A 197 19.98 -17.49 32.98
CA ALA A 197 19.57 -17.72 31.61
C ALA A 197 18.20 -17.05 31.29
N SER A 198 17.30 -17.05 32.28
CA SER A 198 16.02 -16.32 32.16
C SER A 198 16.25 -14.82 31.96
N VAL A 199 17.16 -14.22 32.70
CA VAL A 199 17.50 -12.78 32.57
C VAL A 199 18.13 -12.47 31.21
N ILE A 200 19.03 -13.32 30.72
CA ILE A 200 19.57 -13.17 29.36
C ILE A 200 18.42 -13.25 28.32
N GLY A 201 17.44 -14.10 28.55
CA GLY A 201 16.23 -14.15 27.71
C GLY A 201 15.45 -12.83 27.71
N VAL A 202 15.23 -12.24 28.88
CA VAL A 202 14.57 -10.91 29.00
C VAL A 202 15.41 -9.83 28.31
N LEU A 203 16.74 -9.88 28.43
CA LEU A 203 17.65 -8.95 27.74
C LEU A 203 17.56 -9.11 26.21
N ILE A 204 17.49 -10.33 25.72
CA ILE A 204 17.28 -10.61 24.28
C ILE A 204 15.95 -10.03 23.81
N LEU A 205 14.86 -10.23 24.56
CA LEU A 205 13.55 -9.63 24.23
C LEU A 205 13.62 -8.11 24.20
N PHE A 206 14.27 -7.49 25.18
CA PHE A 206 14.45 -6.03 25.23
C PHE A 206 15.23 -5.53 24.01
N ILE A 207 16.40 -6.07 23.73
CA ILE A 207 17.27 -5.57 22.65
C ILE A 207 16.62 -5.79 21.27
N MET A 208 15.99 -6.93 21.06
CA MET A 208 15.51 -7.33 19.73
C MET A 208 14.11 -6.83 19.40
N LEU A 209 13.26 -6.59 20.42
CA LEU A 209 11.83 -6.37 20.23
C LEU A 209 11.27 -5.14 20.93
N GLU A 210 11.60 -4.96 22.21
CA GLU A 210 10.97 -3.95 23.04
C GLU A 210 11.87 -2.72 23.25
N ASN A 211 12.98 -2.63 22.52
CA ASN A 211 13.84 -1.45 22.54
C ASN A 211 13.11 -0.27 21.87
N PRO A 212 12.68 0.75 22.64
CA PRO A 212 11.93 1.87 22.08
C PRO A 212 12.69 2.65 21.00
N MET A 213 14.03 2.65 21.05
CA MET A 213 14.88 3.35 20.08
C MET A 213 14.73 2.79 18.65
N ALA A 214 14.34 1.54 18.48
CA ALA A 214 14.08 0.96 17.17
C ALA A 214 12.85 1.58 16.45
N ASN A 215 11.96 2.18 17.24
CA ASN A 215 10.71 2.80 16.80
C ASN A 215 10.78 4.32 16.68
N ILE A 216 11.94 4.92 17.00
CA ILE A 216 12.15 6.37 16.99
C ILE A 216 12.98 6.77 15.77
N ASP A 217 12.57 7.84 15.12
CA ASP A 217 13.37 8.55 14.12
C ASP A 217 14.44 9.38 14.80
N ARG A 218 15.70 9.22 14.39
CA ARG A 218 16.88 9.79 15.06
C ARG A 218 16.99 11.30 14.93
N ASP A 219 16.48 11.87 13.84
CA ASP A 219 16.62 13.30 13.55
C ASP A 219 15.58 14.13 14.32
N THR A 220 14.37 13.59 14.49
CA THR A 220 13.23 14.31 15.07
C THR A 220 12.86 13.89 16.48
N GLY A 221 13.23 12.67 16.90
CA GLY A 221 12.75 12.06 18.14
C GLY A 221 11.27 11.65 18.09
N PHE A 222 10.62 11.72 16.95
CA PHE A 222 9.27 11.19 16.72
C PHE A 222 9.30 9.70 16.40
N PHE A 223 8.14 9.07 16.34
CA PHE A 223 8.06 7.67 15.92
C PHE A 223 8.28 7.52 14.41
N ASN A 224 8.85 6.41 14.00
CA ASN A 224 9.04 6.07 12.59
C ASN A 224 7.83 5.30 12.02
N LEU A 225 7.84 5.03 10.71
CA LEU A 225 6.76 4.31 10.02
C LEU A 225 6.54 2.88 10.54
N ASN A 226 7.58 2.18 10.98
CA ASN A 226 7.41 0.84 11.55
C ASN A 226 6.55 0.89 12.82
N ALA A 227 6.78 1.90 13.64
CA ALA A 227 5.98 2.14 14.84
C ALA A 227 4.51 2.46 14.50
N LEU A 228 4.26 3.25 13.44
CA LEU A 228 2.91 3.50 12.94
C LEU A 228 2.20 2.20 12.54
N PHE A 229 2.85 1.35 11.75
CA PHE A 229 2.26 0.09 11.32
C PHE A 229 1.93 -0.86 12.48
N GLU A 230 2.81 -0.96 13.46
CA GLU A 230 2.54 -1.81 14.65
C GLU A 230 1.40 -1.22 15.50
N TYR A 231 1.36 0.11 15.69
CA TYR A 231 0.27 0.78 16.39
C TYR A 231 -1.08 0.57 15.67
N MET A 232 -1.11 0.78 14.36
CA MET A 232 -2.34 0.61 13.57
C MET A 232 -2.83 -0.83 13.54
N LYS A 233 -1.94 -1.81 13.43
CA LYS A 233 -2.31 -3.22 13.55
C LYS A 233 -2.96 -3.55 14.89
N GLU A 234 -2.46 -2.97 15.97
CA GLU A 234 -3.02 -3.15 17.29
C GLU A 234 -4.38 -2.47 17.42
N ALA A 235 -4.51 -1.20 17.01
CA ALA A 235 -5.76 -0.45 17.03
C ALA A 235 -6.87 -1.21 16.28
N TYR A 236 -6.60 -1.69 15.08
CA TYR A 236 -7.55 -2.51 14.31
C TYR A 236 -7.88 -3.85 15.00
N GLY A 237 -6.89 -4.51 15.59
CA GLY A 237 -7.10 -5.76 16.33
C GLY A 237 -8.00 -5.60 17.54
N GLN A 238 -7.92 -4.45 18.21
CA GLN A 238 -8.74 -4.10 19.39
C GLN A 238 -10.11 -3.49 19.02
N GLY A 239 -10.31 -3.12 17.76
CA GLY A 239 -11.48 -2.37 17.31
C GLY A 239 -11.49 -0.92 17.80
N ASN A 240 -10.31 -0.35 18.04
CA ASN A 240 -10.15 1.06 18.41
C ASN A 240 -10.15 1.90 17.14
N ASP A 241 -11.04 2.88 17.09
CA ASP A 241 -11.03 3.91 16.06
C ASP A 241 -10.09 5.04 16.41
N VAL A 242 -9.37 5.56 15.43
CA VAL A 242 -8.46 6.69 15.59
C VAL A 242 -8.60 7.67 14.43
N SER A 243 -8.32 8.94 14.71
CA SER A 243 -8.24 9.99 13.69
C SER A 243 -6.78 10.22 13.30
N ILE A 244 -6.52 10.48 12.02
CA ILE A 244 -5.16 10.72 11.52
C ILE A 244 -5.11 12.04 10.76
N VAL A 245 -4.20 12.92 11.16
CA VAL A 245 -3.88 14.16 10.46
C VAL A 245 -2.49 14.01 9.83
N CYS A 246 -2.42 14.04 8.50
CA CYS A 246 -1.16 14.08 7.77
C CYS A 246 -0.81 15.53 7.45
N ILE A 247 0.39 15.94 7.79
CA ILE A 247 0.93 17.27 7.52
C ILE A 247 2.11 17.10 6.57
N ARG A 248 2.08 17.81 5.46
CA ARG A 248 3.21 17.99 4.56
C ARG A 248 3.52 19.46 4.44
N TYR A 249 4.78 19.84 4.54
CA TYR A 249 5.19 21.21 4.34
C TYR A 249 6.26 21.33 3.26
N GLY A 250 6.30 22.49 2.62
CA GLY A 250 7.28 22.80 1.60
C GLY A 250 7.43 24.30 1.42
N SER A 251 8.36 24.68 0.57
CA SER A 251 8.55 26.03 0.08
C SER A 251 8.22 26.09 -1.40
N ASN A 252 8.06 27.28 -1.96
CA ASN A 252 7.93 27.45 -3.40
C ASN A 252 9.21 26.99 -4.12
N GLU A 253 9.07 26.41 -5.30
CA GLU A 253 10.21 25.88 -6.09
C GLU A 253 11.29 26.93 -6.42
N ASN A 254 10.94 28.22 -6.36
CA ASN A 254 11.84 29.35 -6.61
C ASN A 254 12.57 29.86 -5.36
N ASP A 255 12.30 29.30 -4.16
CA ASP A 255 12.94 29.76 -2.93
C ASP A 255 14.34 29.10 -2.80
N PHE A 256 15.38 29.93 -2.85
CA PHE A 256 16.74 29.46 -2.63
C PHE A 256 17.03 29.34 -1.13
N PHE A 257 17.15 28.10 -0.63
CA PHE A 257 17.50 27.83 0.76
C PHE A 257 18.99 27.50 0.91
N THR A 258 19.61 28.13 1.89
CA THR A 258 20.89 27.63 2.39
C THR A 258 20.65 26.41 3.29
N ARG A 259 21.63 25.52 3.39
CA ARG A 259 21.55 24.33 4.26
C ARG A 259 21.29 24.69 5.74
N GLU A 260 21.70 25.88 6.17
CA GLU A 260 21.48 26.38 7.52
C GLU A 260 20.02 26.82 7.73
N MET A 261 19.41 27.48 6.73
CA MET A 261 18.00 27.87 6.76
C MET A 261 17.10 26.63 6.79
N GLU A 262 17.37 25.62 5.94
CA GLU A 262 16.64 24.37 5.95
C GLU A 262 16.67 23.69 7.32
N LYS A 263 17.85 23.66 7.97
CA LYS A 263 17.97 23.11 9.31
C LYS A 263 17.21 23.92 10.37
N SER A 264 17.28 25.25 10.32
CA SER A 264 16.55 26.12 11.24
C SER A 264 15.05 25.89 11.15
N ILE A 265 14.50 25.90 9.93
CA ILE A 265 13.09 25.62 9.64
C ILE A 265 12.70 24.22 10.13
N PHE A 266 13.52 23.21 9.82
CA PHE A 266 13.27 21.83 10.25
C PHE A 266 13.12 21.72 11.77
N TYR A 267 14.07 22.28 12.54
CA TYR A 267 14.01 22.21 14.00
C TYR A 267 12.84 23.01 14.57
N GLU A 268 12.48 24.13 13.97
CA GLU A 268 11.32 24.92 14.39
C GLU A 268 10.01 24.14 14.16
N VAL A 269 9.84 23.50 12.98
CA VAL A 269 8.69 22.64 12.67
C VAL A 269 8.62 21.47 13.65
N VAL A 270 9.73 20.77 13.88
CA VAL A 270 9.80 19.65 14.83
C VAL A 270 9.42 20.11 16.24
N SER A 271 9.98 21.25 16.69
CA SER A 271 9.67 21.81 18.01
C SER A 271 8.19 22.20 18.15
N PHE A 272 7.60 22.76 17.08
CA PHE A 272 6.18 23.11 17.06
C PHE A 272 5.30 21.87 17.13
N ILE A 273 5.55 20.85 16.28
CA ILE A 273 4.77 19.62 16.27
C ILE A 273 4.87 18.88 17.62
N ASN A 274 6.04 18.89 18.26
CA ASN A 274 6.23 18.25 19.57
C ASN A 274 5.43 18.89 20.71
N LYS A 275 4.96 20.13 20.53
CA LYS A 275 4.13 20.85 21.51
C LYS A 275 2.63 20.62 21.31
N LEU A 276 2.22 19.96 20.24
CA LEU A 276 0.82 19.65 19.99
C LEU A 276 0.31 18.60 20.98
N PRO A 277 -0.87 18.80 21.60
CA PRO A 277 -1.36 17.93 22.67
C PRO A 277 -1.95 16.61 22.15
N ASP A 278 -2.00 15.62 23.04
CA ASP A 278 -2.82 14.40 22.94
C ASP A 278 -2.69 13.62 21.62
N ASN A 279 -1.45 13.49 21.08
CA ASN A 279 -1.22 12.77 19.85
C ASN A 279 0.03 11.89 19.87
N TYR A 280 0.07 10.89 19.00
CA TYR A 280 1.30 10.20 18.60
C TYR A 280 1.78 10.75 17.26
N VAL A 281 3.02 11.25 17.22
CA VAL A 281 3.61 11.79 15.99
C VAL A 281 4.51 10.76 15.33
N PHE A 282 4.27 10.50 14.05
CA PHE A 282 5.06 9.60 13.21
C PHE A 282 5.65 10.37 12.03
N ARG A 283 6.94 10.19 11.78
CA ARG A 283 7.60 10.74 10.58
C ARG A 283 7.48 9.77 9.43
N SER A 284 6.89 10.22 8.32
CA SER A 284 6.74 9.39 7.11
C SER A 284 7.79 9.72 6.04
N SER A 285 8.21 10.99 5.95
CA SER A 285 9.30 11.43 5.06
C SER A 285 10.04 12.64 5.64
N ALA A 286 10.91 13.26 4.87
CA ALA A 286 11.72 14.40 5.32
C ALA A 286 10.85 15.57 5.82
N ASN A 287 9.75 15.86 5.14
CA ASN A 287 8.86 16.99 5.40
C ASN A 287 7.40 16.56 5.64
N GLU A 288 7.18 15.33 6.07
CA GLU A 288 5.83 14.79 6.27
C GLU A 288 5.70 14.06 7.60
N TYR A 289 4.63 14.39 8.32
CA TYR A 289 4.31 13.83 9.63
C TYR A 289 2.87 13.37 9.68
N LEU A 290 2.64 12.26 10.37
CA LEU A 290 1.32 11.71 10.67
C LEU A 290 1.06 11.85 12.16
N LEU A 291 0.03 12.58 12.52
CA LEU A 291 -0.44 12.75 13.88
C LEU A 291 -1.64 11.85 14.10
N VAL A 292 -1.56 10.94 15.03
CA VAL A 292 -2.62 9.97 15.36
C VAL A 292 -3.25 10.33 16.68
N PHE A 293 -4.58 10.41 16.69
CA PHE A 293 -5.39 10.82 17.84
C PHE A 293 -6.40 9.72 18.17
N GLU A 294 -6.53 9.42 19.45
CA GLU A 294 -7.60 8.53 19.95
C GLU A 294 -8.92 9.28 20.14
N ASN A 295 -8.89 10.62 20.13
CA ASN A 295 -10.06 11.48 20.24
C ASN A 295 -10.15 12.42 19.03
N THR A 296 -11.26 12.33 18.29
CA THR A 296 -11.55 13.14 17.09
C THR A 296 -11.57 14.65 17.38
N ASP A 297 -12.11 15.07 18.55
CA ASP A 297 -12.15 16.49 18.92
C ASP A 297 -10.75 17.09 19.08
N CYS A 298 -9.79 16.29 19.55
CA CYS A 298 -8.40 16.72 19.67
C CYS A 298 -7.76 16.89 18.29
N ALA A 299 -8.07 16.00 17.33
CA ALA A 299 -7.61 16.12 15.96
C ALA A 299 -8.14 17.41 15.30
N GLU A 300 -9.43 17.70 15.43
CA GLU A 300 -10.06 18.89 14.84
C GLU A 300 -9.51 20.19 15.44
N LYS A 301 -9.30 20.25 16.75
CA LYS A 301 -8.63 21.39 17.40
C LYS A 301 -7.21 21.59 16.89
N THR A 302 -6.48 20.48 16.74
CA THR A 302 -5.09 20.51 16.25
C THR A 302 -5.01 21.01 14.82
N ILE A 303 -5.94 20.62 13.93
CA ILE A 303 -6.05 21.15 12.58
C ILE A 303 -6.14 22.68 12.59
N GLY A 304 -7.02 23.27 13.40
CA GLY A 304 -7.13 24.73 13.51
C GLY A 304 -5.87 25.42 14.08
N ILE A 305 -5.06 24.72 14.89
CA ILE A 305 -3.76 25.22 15.36
C ILE A 305 -2.73 25.19 14.21
N LEU A 306 -2.72 24.11 13.42
CA LEU A 306 -1.85 23.94 12.26
C LEU A 306 -2.11 25.00 11.20
N GLU A 307 -3.35 25.22 10.78
CA GLU A 307 -3.71 26.23 9.80
C GLU A 307 -3.21 27.61 10.23
N ARG A 308 -3.53 28.03 11.44
CA ARG A 308 -3.06 29.32 11.99
C ARG A 308 -1.54 29.45 12.10
N ARG A 309 -0.81 28.34 12.24
CA ARG A 309 0.65 28.36 12.30
C ARG A 309 1.27 28.46 10.90
N PHE A 310 0.71 27.78 9.89
CA PHE A 310 1.21 27.87 8.53
C PHE A 310 0.90 29.20 7.84
N ASP A 311 -0.05 29.98 8.38
CA ASP A 311 -0.29 31.38 7.96
C ASP A 311 0.79 32.36 8.44
N LYS A 312 1.77 31.90 9.24
CA LYS A 312 2.84 32.73 9.81
C LYS A 312 4.21 32.26 9.29
N PRO A 313 5.18 33.21 9.14
CA PRO A 313 6.53 32.88 8.72
C PRO A 313 7.25 31.89 9.67
N TRP A 314 8.21 31.18 9.10
CA TRP A 314 9.10 30.23 9.77
C TRP A 314 10.56 30.66 9.60
N GLY A 315 11.48 30.14 10.41
CA GLY A 315 12.92 30.34 10.28
C GLY A 315 13.50 31.51 11.10
N GLY A 316 12.81 31.97 12.13
CA GLY A 316 13.32 33.02 13.01
C GLY A 316 13.59 34.34 12.27
N ASP A 317 14.84 34.84 12.30
CA ASP A 317 15.24 36.09 11.63
C ASP A 317 15.16 36.00 10.08
N ASN A 318 15.23 34.80 9.52
CA ASN A 318 15.06 34.53 8.09
C ASN A 318 13.61 34.08 7.80
N MET A 319 12.68 35.04 7.82
CA MET A 319 11.25 34.79 7.65
C MET A 319 10.90 34.15 6.30
N THR A 320 10.50 32.88 6.32
CA THR A 320 10.04 32.16 5.12
C THR A 320 8.61 31.69 5.30
N MET A 321 7.77 31.92 4.30
CA MET A 321 6.46 31.35 4.25
C MET A 321 6.53 29.90 3.75
N LEU A 322 6.13 28.96 4.58
CA LEU A 322 5.95 27.57 4.15
C LEU A 322 4.48 27.37 3.78
N PHE A 323 4.25 26.64 2.71
CA PHE A 323 2.91 26.10 2.51
C PHE A 323 2.76 24.82 3.34
N GLY A 324 1.64 24.70 4.02
CA GLY A 324 1.23 23.51 4.75
C GLY A 324 0.07 22.83 4.04
N GLU A 325 0.27 21.57 3.68
CA GLU A 325 -0.81 20.71 3.21
C GLU A 325 -1.28 19.84 4.35
N ILE A 326 -2.56 19.91 4.66
CA ILE A 326 -3.18 19.14 5.74
C ILE A 326 -4.20 18.18 5.12
N TYR A 327 -4.08 16.91 5.46
CA TYR A 327 -4.98 15.85 5.06
C TYR A 327 -5.55 15.20 6.32
N TYR A 328 -6.85 15.03 6.38
CA TYR A 328 -7.54 14.56 7.57
C TYR A 328 -8.37 13.31 7.28
N LEU A 329 -8.00 12.21 7.89
CA LEU A 329 -8.78 10.98 7.98
C LEU A 329 -9.47 10.97 9.36
N ARG A 330 -10.78 11.20 9.38
CA ARG A 330 -11.55 11.36 10.62
C ARG A 330 -11.67 10.07 11.40
N SER A 331 -11.79 8.92 10.72
CA SER A 331 -11.99 7.62 11.33
C SER A 331 -11.28 6.54 10.50
N THR A 332 -10.55 5.67 11.17
CA THR A 332 -9.91 4.51 10.56
C THR A 332 -10.86 3.34 10.33
N GLU A 333 -12.08 3.37 10.87
CA GLU A 333 -13.13 2.38 10.56
C GLU A 333 -13.50 2.38 9.07
N LEU A 334 -13.33 3.52 8.39
CA LEU A 334 -13.55 3.68 6.96
C LEU A 334 -12.53 2.91 6.11
N VAL A 335 -11.38 2.53 6.68
CA VAL A 335 -10.26 1.92 5.95
C VAL A 335 -10.24 0.40 6.20
N ARG A 336 -10.26 -0.39 5.14
CA ARG A 336 -10.37 -1.86 5.24
C ARG A 336 -9.17 -2.52 5.92
N ARG A 337 -7.96 -2.01 5.71
CA ARG A 337 -6.72 -2.59 6.23
C ARG A 337 -5.74 -1.52 6.70
N PRO A 338 -4.99 -1.74 7.80
CA PRO A 338 -3.98 -0.81 8.26
C PRO A 338 -2.92 -0.44 7.22
N SER A 339 -2.59 -1.38 6.33
CA SER A 339 -1.64 -1.18 5.24
C SER A 339 -2.08 -0.13 4.23
N ASP A 340 -3.37 0.12 4.11
CA ASP A 340 -3.94 0.99 3.08
C ASP A 340 -3.84 2.48 3.46
N ILE A 341 -3.65 2.78 4.76
CA ILE A 341 -3.63 4.16 5.30
C ILE A 341 -2.61 5.07 4.58
N LEU A 342 -1.37 4.61 4.41
CA LEU A 342 -0.36 5.41 3.72
C LEU A 342 -0.69 5.60 2.24
N GLY A 343 -1.24 4.58 1.59
CA GLY A 343 -1.72 4.65 0.22
C GLY A 343 -2.82 5.70 0.04
N LEU A 344 -3.76 5.78 0.99
CA LEU A 344 -4.83 6.79 1.00
C LEU A 344 -4.25 8.22 1.04
N PHE A 345 -3.31 8.49 1.94
CA PHE A 345 -2.66 9.81 1.99
C PHE A 345 -1.83 10.11 0.75
N GLN A 346 -1.14 9.13 0.17
CA GLN A 346 -0.40 9.32 -1.08
C GLN A 346 -1.34 9.65 -2.24
N TYR A 347 -2.46 8.95 -2.34
CA TYR A 347 -3.48 9.23 -3.34
C TYR A 347 -4.08 10.63 -3.16
N ALA A 348 -4.50 10.98 -1.95
CA ALA A 348 -5.05 12.29 -1.62
C ALA A 348 -4.09 13.44 -2.01
N LYS A 349 -2.78 13.23 -1.79
CA LYS A 349 -1.75 14.20 -2.20
C LYS A 349 -1.64 14.38 -3.71
N ARG A 350 -1.67 13.30 -4.47
CA ARG A 350 -1.58 13.35 -5.94
C ARG A 350 -2.80 14.00 -6.59
N ASN A 351 -3.98 13.78 -6.00
CA ASN A 351 -5.25 14.22 -6.57
C ASN A 351 -5.87 15.41 -5.80
N ARG A 352 -5.07 16.16 -5.04
CA ARG A 352 -5.56 17.26 -4.21
C ARG A 352 -6.37 18.30 -5.02
N ALA A 353 -5.95 18.60 -6.25
CA ALA A 353 -6.62 19.56 -7.11
C ALA A 353 -8.04 19.13 -7.51
N GLU A 354 -8.31 17.82 -7.55
CA GLU A 354 -9.63 17.28 -7.89
C GLU A 354 -10.65 17.42 -6.75
N PHE A 355 -10.17 17.41 -5.50
CA PHE A 355 -11.05 17.29 -4.33
C PHE A 355 -11.22 18.59 -3.53
N THR A 356 -10.24 19.50 -3.53
CA THR A 356 -10.32 20.73 -2.73
C THR A 356 -9.49 21.87 -3.31
N GLY A 357 -9.92 23.12 -2.96
CA GLY A 357 -9.11 24.32 -3.07
C GLY A 357 -8.00 24.39 -1.98
N ARG A 358 -7.67 25.61 -1.54
CA ARG A 358 -6.76 25.85 -0.41
C ARG A 358 -7.41 25.41 0.90
N GLY A 359 -6.67 24.71 1.78
CA GLY A 359 -7.15 24.30 3.10
C GLY A 359 -6.91 22.82 3.44
N VAL A 360 -7.70 22.31 4.36
CA VAL A 360 -7.65 20.91 4.82
C VAL A 360 -8.39 19.99 3.86
N MET A 361 -7.75 18.95 3.40
CA MET A 361 -8.40 17.92 2.61
C MET A 361 -8.96 16.82 3.51
N LEU A 362 -10.28 16.69 3.56
CA LEU A 362 -10.95 15.61 4.27
C LEU A 362 -10.95 14.33 3.42
N ILE A 363 -10.38 13.26 3.95
CA ILE A 363 -10.45 11.92 3.35
C ILE A 363 -11.74 11.26 3.86
N ASN A 364 -12.82 11.43 3.08
CA ASN A 364 -14.14 10.88 3.36
C ASN A 364 -14.36 9.52 2.67
N ASN A 365 -15.55 8.95 2.84
CA ASN A 365 -15.92 7.67 2.20
C ASN A 365 -15.79 7.70 0.68
N GLU A 366 -16.16 8.81 0.05
CA GLU A 366 -16.12 8.96 -1.40
C GLU A 366 -14.69 8.84 -1.94
N VAL A 367 -13.74 9.55 -1.32
CA VAL A 367 -12.30 9.44 -1.64
C VAL A 367 -11.80 8.01 -1.45
N ILE A 368 -12.20 7.37 -0.36
CA ILE A 368 -11.76 6.01 -0.02
C ILE A 368 -12.31 4.98 -1.01
N GLU A 369 -13.61 5.06 -1.31
CA GLU A 369 -14.25 4.16 -2.28
C GLU A 369 -13.67 4.32 -3.67
N HIS A 370 -13.39 5.55 -4.10
CA HIS A 370 -12.74 5.83 -5.38
C HIS A 370 -11.36 5.16 -5.47
N ILE A 371 -10.56 5.21 -4.39
CA ILE A 371 -9.24 4.55 -4.34
C ILE A 371 -9.38 3.04 -4.44
N TYR A 372 -10.35 2.45 -3.72
CA TYR A 372 -10.57 1.00 -3.78
C TYR A 372 -11.08 0.56 -5.15
N ASP A 373 -11.92 1.37 -5.81
CA ASP A 373 -12.36 1.09 -7.18
C ASP A 373 -11.19 1.17 -8.17
N GLU A 374 -10.35 2.23 -8.14
CA GLU A 374 -9.14 2.31 -8.99
C GLU A 374 -8.21 1.10 -8.80
N ASN A 375 -7.94 0.70 -7.56
CA ASN A 375 -7.10 -0.46 -7.28
C ASN A 375 -7.73 -1.77 -7.78
N SER A 376 -9.06 -1.87 -7.72
CA SER A 376 -9.79 -3.02 -8.28
C SER A 376 -9.65 -3.07 -9.80
N VAL A 377 -9.81 -1.93 -10.46
CA VAL A 377 -9.66 -1.80 -11.91
C VAL A 377 -8.22 -2.08 -12.34
N GLU A 378 -7.21 -1.58 -11.62
CA GLU A 378 -5.80 -1.87 -11.88
C GLU A 378 -5.53 -3.39 -11.88
N ASN A 379 -6.01 -4.09 -10.84
CA ASN A 379 -5.86 -5.54 -10.76
C ASN A 379 -6.58 -6.25 -11.91
N GLU A 380 -7.77 -5.79 -12.30
CA GLU A 380 -8.52 -6.36 -13.42
C GLU A 380 -7.77 -6.20 -14.74
N ILE A 381 -7.13 -5.04 -15.00
CA ILE A 381 -6.28 -4.83 -16.18
C ILE A 381 -5.10 -5.81 -16.19
N ILE A 382 -4.38 -5.92 -15.06
CA ILE A 382 -3.22 -6.82 -14.94
C ILE A 382 -3.63 -8.28 -15.22
N GLU A 383 -4.73 -8.72 -14.63
CA GLU A 383 -5.26 -10.06 -14.81
C GLU A 383 -5.76 -10.29 -16.24
N ALA A 384 -6.44 -9.29 -16.84
CA ALA A 384 -6.93 -9.38 -18.22
C ALA A 384 -5.78 -9.50 -19.22
N LEU A 385 -4.69 -8.76 -19.01
CA LEU A 385 -3.47 -8.89 -19.82
C LEU A 385 -2.82 -10.28 -19.69
N ARG A 386 -2.75 -10.82 -18.48
CA ARG A 386 -2.18 -12.13 -18.21
C ARG A 386 -3.03 -13.27 -18.77
N ASP A 387 -4.36 -13.18 -18.59
CA ASP A 387 -5.32 -14.25 -18.89
C ASP A 387 -5.92 -14.12 -20.31
N ASN A 388 -5.37 -13.21 -21.17
CA ASN A 388 -5.84 -12.93 -22.54
C ASN A 388 -7.32 -12.55 -22.63
N ARG A 389 -7.81 -11.73 -21.66
CA ARG A 389 -9.19 -11.23 -21.62
C ARG A 389 -9.34 -9.81 -22.19
N VAL A 390 -8.30 -9.31 -22.88
CA VAL A 390 -8.35 -8.09 -23.69
C VAL A 390 -8.93 -8.43 -25.04
N GLU A 391 -9.97 -7.72 -25.45
CA GLU A 391 -10.67 -7.88 -26.71
C GLU A 391 -10.68 -6.56 -27.48
N VAL A 392 -10.81 -6.63 -28.81
CA VAL A 392 -10.99 -5.46 -29.67
C VAL A 392 -12.34 -5.57 -30.37
N PHE A 393 -13.12 -4.51 -30.28
CA PHE A 393 -14.34 -4.32 -31.03
C PHE A 393 -14.04 -3.36 -32.19
N TYR A 394 -14.75 -3.52 -33.29
CA TYR A 394 -14.55 -2.71 -34.49
C TYR A 394 -15.82 -1.95 -34.80
N GLN A 395 -15.69 -0.62 -35.03
CA GLN A 395 -16.79 0.21 -35.47
C GLN A 395 -16.57 0.61 -36.92
N PRO A 396 -17.48 0.25 -37.83
CA PRO A 396 -17.32 0.54 -39.25
C PRO A 396 -17.42 2.04 -39.53
N ILE A 397 -16.60 2.49 -40.49
CA ILE A 397 -16.55 3.88 -40.97
C ILE A 397 -16.98 3.87 -42.44
N TYR A 398 -17.98 4.69 -42.75
CA TYR A 398 -18.58 4.79 -44.07
C TYR A 398 -17.87 5.83 -44.92
N ASN A 399 -17.46 5.46 -46.13
CA ASN A 399 -16.87 6.35 -47.12
C ASN A 399 -17.98 6.91 -48.00
N THR A 400 -18.17 8.23 -48.03
CA THR A 400 -19.23 8.91 -48.76
C THR A 400 -19.04 8.87 -50.29
N LYS A 401 -17.78 8.74 -50.75
CA LYS A 401 -17.45 8.71 -52.19
C LYS A 401 -17.71 7.34 -52.82
N THR A 402 -17.38 6.29 -52.09
CA THR A 402 -17.57 4.91 -52.59
C THR A 402 -18.92 4.30 -52.20
N HIS A 403 -19.61 4.94 -51.24
CA HIS A 403 -20.84 4.45 -50.62
C HIS A 403 -20.68 3.04 -50.00
N LYS A 404 -19.50 2.76 -49.45
CA LYS A 404 -19.14 1.50 -48.78
C LYS A 404 -18.45 1.78 -47.45
N PHE A 405 -18.38 0.75 -46.62
CA PHE A 405 -17.57 0.77 -45.42
C PHE A 405 -16.13 0.38 -45.82
N THR A 406 -15.20 1.34 -45.76
CA THR A 406 -13.82 1.13 -46.22
C THR A 406 -12.79 1.14 -45.11
N SER A 407 -13.19 1.43 -43.88
CA SER A 407 -12.32 1.39 -42.71
C SER A 407 -13.11 1.10 -41.44
N ALA A 408 -12.40 0.91 -40.33
CA ALA A 408 -13.00 0.71 -39.03
C ALA A 408 -12.10 1.20 -37.90
N GLU A 409 -12.69 1.70 -36.84
CA GLU A 409 -11.99 2.04 -35.60
C GLU A 409 -11.93 0.84 -34.66
N ALA A 410 -10.72 0.54 -34.15
CA ALA A 410 -10.45 -0.51 -33.19
C ALA A 410 -10.59 0.01 -31.75
N LEU A 411 -11.56 -0.52 -31.04
CA LEU A 411 -11.97 -0.08 -29.71
C LEU A 411 -11.72 -1.17 -28.68
N VAL A 412 -10.79 -0.94 -27.77
CA VAL A 412 -10.42 -1.89 -26.71
C VAL A 412 -11.58 -2.18 -25.76
N ARG A 413 -11.71 -3.44 -25.38
CA ARG A 413 -12.62 -3.92 -24.34
C ARG A 413 -11.88 -4.87 -23.42
N ILE A 414 -12.23 -4.86 -22.13
CA ILE A 414 -11.76 -5.84 -21.17
C ILE A 414 -12.95 -6.67 -20.72
N ARG A 415 -12.81 -8.00 -20.77
CA ARG A 415 -13.82 -8.91 -20.24
C ARG A 415 -13.47 -9.31 -18.82
N SER A 416 -14.39 -9.09 -17.88
CA SER A 416 -14.23 -9.50 -16.48
C SER A 416 -14.21 -11.02 -16.36
N ARG A 417 -13.85 -11.54 -15.18
CA ARG A 417 -13.91 -13.00 -14.90
C ARG A 417 -15.33 -13.57 -14.99
N GLU A 418 -16.34 -12.74 -14.71
CA GLU A 418 -17.75 -13.09 -14.80
C GLU A 418 -18.28 -13.01 -16.25
N GLY A 419 -17.46 -12.61 -17.21
CA GLY A 419 -17.82 -12.48 -18.61
C GLY A 419 -18.41 -11.14 -19.03
N ASN A 420 -18.52 -10.16 -18.14
CA ASN A 420 -19.04 -8.83 -18.43
C ASN A 420 -17.98 -7.95 -19.11
N ILE A 421 -18.43 -7.06 -19.99
CA ILE A 421 -17.54 -6.07 -20.64
C ILE A 421 -17.36 -4.88 -19.69
N ILE A 422 -16.10 -4.55 -19.39
CA ILE A 422 -15.71 -3.34 -18.68
C ILE A 422 -15.56 -2.21 -19.71
N PRO A 423 -16.28 -1.09 -19.56
CA PRO A 423 -16.22 0.01 -20.53
C PRO A 423 -14.85 0.73 -20.51
N PRO A 424 -14.34 1.23 -21.65
CA PRO A 424 -13.03 1.90 -21.75
C PRO A 424 -12.88 3.08 -20.80
N GLY A 425 -13.89 3.92 -20.64
CA GLY A 425 -13.86 5.08 -19.75
C GLY A 425 -13.58 4.74 -18.27
N ARG A 426 -13.78 3.47 -17.86
CA ARG A 426 -13.47 3.03 -16.50
C ARG A 426 -12.01 2.63 -16.32
N PHE A 427 -11.36 2.07 -17.34
CA PHE A 427 -10.02 1.49 -17.17
C PHE A 427 -8.90 2.24 -17.90
N ILE A 428 -9.18 3.02 -18.95
CA ILE A 428 -8.12 3.73 -19.69
C ILE A 428 -7.42 4.75 -18.78
N ALA A 429 -8.16 5.60 -18.08
CA ALA A 429 -7.59 6.58 -17.16
C ALA A 429 -6.73 5.93 -16.05
N VAL A 430 -7.16 4.78 -15.52
CA VAL A 430 -6.39 4.00 -14.54
C VAL A 430 -5.14 3.41 -15.19
N ALA A 431 -5.26 2.87 -16.41
CA ALA A 431 -4.13 2.30 -17.15
C ALA A 431 -3.05 3.36 -17.44
N GLU A 432 -3.43 4.56 -17.85
CA GLU A 432 -2.53 5.70 -18.06
C GLU A 432 -1.83 6.11 -16.76
N LYS A 433 -2.60 6.35 -15.69
CA LYS A 433 -2.10 6.75 -14.37
C LYS A 433 -1.12 5.76 -13.76
N ARG A 434 -1.30 4.46 -14.05
CA ARG A 434 -0.48 3.35 -13.53
C ARG A 434 0.60 2.87 -14.50
N GLY A 435 0.69 3.47 -15.71
CA GLY A 435 1.64 3.07 -16.75
C GLY A 435 1.31 1.74 -17.42
N LEU A 436 0.14 1.15 -17.13
CA LEU A 436 -0.31 -0.11 -17.75
C LEU A 436 -0.74 0.08 -19.19
N ILE A 437 -1.01 1.33 -19.60
CA ILE A 437 -1.47 1.68 -20.95
C ILE A 437 -0.47 1.26 -22.04
N LEU A 438 0.84 1.27 -21.75
CA LEU A 438 1.87 0.82 -22.69
C LEU A 438 1.65 -0.64 -23.07
N ARG A 439 1.58 -1.53 -22.07
CA ARG A 439 1.36 -2.96 -22.29
C ARG A 439 -0.03 -3.27 -22.86
N LEU A 440 -1.03 -2.50 -22.44
CA LEU A 440 -2.39 -2.64 -22.97
C LEU A 440 -2.44 -2.24 -24.44
N GLY A 441 -1.79 -1.12 -24.81
CA GLY A 441 -1.72 -0.66 -26.20
C GLY A 441 -0.96 -1.63 -27.11
N GLU A 442 0.20 -2.14 -26.69
CA GLU A 442 0.90 -3.21 -27.41
C GLU A 442 -0.01 -4.41 -27.66
N ARG A 443 -0.74 -4.84 -26.62
CA ARG A 443 -1.64 -5.99 -26.74
C ARG A 443 -2.81 -5.74 -27.71
N VAL A 444 -3.41 -4.53 -27.65
CA VAL A 444 -4.46 -4.10 -28.60
C VAL A 444 -3.92 -4.11 -30.02
N PHE A 445 -2.75 -3.51 -30.23
CA PHE A 445 -2.10 -3.43 -31.52
C PHE A 445 -1.76 -4.82 -32.09
N GLU A 446 -1.26 -5.75 -31.26
CA GLU A 446 -1.08 -7.16 -31.67
C GLU A 446 -2.39 -7.83 -32.11
N ILE A 447 -3.50 -7.55 -31.40
CA ILE A 447 -4.82 -8.11 -31.75
C ILE A 447 -5.28 -7.57 -33.10
N VAL A 448 -5.11 -6.26 -33.34
CA VAL A 448 -5.46 -5.62 -34.63
C VAL A 448 -4.61 -6.14 -35.75
N CYS A 449 -3.29 -6.21 -35.62
CA CYS A 449 -2.39 -6.78 -36.63
C CYS A 449 -2.78 -8.23 -37.00
N ARG A 450 -3.08 -9.02 -35.99
CA ARG A 450 -3.55 -10.41 -36.22
C ARG A 450 -4.90 -10.47 -36.93
N PHE A 451 -5.84 -9.57 -36.58
CA PHE A 451 -7.15 -9.48 -37.22
C PHE A 451 -7.00 -9.15 -38.72
N ILE A 452 -6.17 -8.15 -39.06
CA ILE A 452 -5.90 -7.73 -40.44
C ILE A 452 -5.47 -8.92 -41.32
N VAL A 453 -4.49 -9.70 -40.84
CA VAL A 453 -3.93 -10.83 -41.60
C VAL A 453 -4.87 -12.04 -41.63
N GLN A 454 -5.49 -12.38 -40.48
CA GLN A 454 -6.35 -13.57 -40.40
C GLN A 454 -7.60 -13.49 -41.26
N HIS A 455 -8.11 -12.27 -41.47
CA HIS A 455 -9.39 -12.08 -42.16
C HIS A 455 -9.28 -11.44 -43.55
N ASP A 456 -8.04 -11.16 -44.01
CA ASP A 456 -7.79 -10.49 -45.31
C ASP A 456 -8.74 -9.29 -45.52
N ILE A 457 -8.46 -8.21 -44.78
CA ILE A 457 -9.36 -7.05 -44.70
C ILE A 457 -9.65 -6.45 -46.09
N HIS A 458 -8.67 -6.54 -47.01
CA HIS A 458 -8.83 -6.05 -48.40
C HIS A 458 -9.84 -6.84 -49.19
N ALA A 459 -9.93 -8.17 -49.00
CA ALA A 459 -10.96 -8.99 -49.60
C ALA A 459 -12.38 -8.59 -49.16
N MET A 460 -12.51 -8.02 -47.96
CA MET A 460 -13.77 -7.47 -47.44
C MET A 460 -14.05 -6.01 -47.89
N GLY A 461 -13.11 -5.39 -48.60
CA GLY A 461 -13.20 -3.99 -49.02
C GLY A 461 -12.79 -2.99 -47.96
N ILE A 462 -12.11 -3.44 -46.90
CA ILE A 462 -11.54 -2.57 -45.82
C ILE A 462 -10.12 -2.20 -46.21
N GLU A 463 -9.82 -0.92 -46.23
CA GLU A 463 -8.52 -0.36 -46.62
C GLU A 463 -7.55 -0.26 -45.44
N TYR A 464 -8.05 0.12 -44.24
CA TYR A 464 -7.24 0.26 -43.03
C TYR A 464 -8.07 0.13 -41.76
N ILE A 465 -7.39 -0.08 -40.63
CA ILE A 465 -7.95 -0.07 -39.29
C ILE A 465 -7.34 1.07 -38.49
N GLU A 466 -8.17 1.85 -37.84
CA GLU A 466 -7.76 2.94 -36.93
C GLU A 466 -7.50 2.39 -35.53
N CYS A 467 -6.41 2.83 -34.88
CA CYS A 467 -6.02 2.45 -33.52
C CYS A 467 -5.73 3.69 -32.67
N ASN A 468 -6.39 3.79 -31.54
CA ASN A 468 -6.22 4.87 -30.59
C ASN A 468 -4.86 4.80 -29.86
N LEU A 469 -4.16 5.95 -29.74
CA LEU A 469 -2.96 6.13 -28.92
C LEU A 469 -3.25 7.07 -27.74
N SER A 470 -2.89 6.65 -26.53
CA SER A 470 -2.98 7.54 -25.37
C SER A 470 -1.84 8.55 -25.32
N VAL A 471 -2.07 9.65 -24.57
CA VAL A 471 -1.05 10.69 -24.30
C VAL A 471 0.24 10.09 -23.73
N VAL A 472 0.12 9.10 -22.84
CA VAL A 472 1.26 8.43 -22.20
C VAL A 472 2.06 7.61 -23.21
N GLN A 473 1.39 6.94 -24.16
CA GLN A 473 2.06 6.19 -25.22
C GLN A 473 2.79 7.13 -26.18
N CYS A 474 2.19 8.27 -26.51
CA CYS A 474 2.82 9.28 -27.36
C CYS A 474 4.14 9.84 -26.78
N ALA A 475 4.29 9.87 -25.46
CA ALA A 475 5.49 10.30 -24.75
C ALA A 475 6.54 9.18 -24.57
N TYR A 476 6.27 7.95 -25.02
CA TYR A 476 7.18 6.82 -24.92
C TYR A 476 8.14 6.78 -26.13
N ASP A 477 9.43 6.85 -25.88
CA ASP A 477 10.49 7.04 -26.90
C ASP A 477 10.72 5.79 -27.80
N HIS A 478 10.29 4.60 -27.35
CA HIS A 478 10.39 3.35 -28.12
C HIS A 478 9.09 2.94 -28.84
N LEU A 479 8.05 3.76 -28.82
CA LEU A 479 6.73 3.43 -29.41
C LEU A 479 6.84 2.97 -30.88
N ALA A 480 7.58 3.74 -31.69
CA ALA A 480 7.72 3.44 -33.10
C ALA A 480 8.42 2.09 -33.36
N GLN A 481 9.50 1.81 -32.62
CA GLN A 481 10.25 0.55 -32.74
C GLN A 481 9.38 -0.65 -32.37
N ASP A 482 8.62 -0.55 -31.27
CA ASP A 482 7.78 -1.62 -30.77
C ASP A 482 6.64 -1.94 -31.76
N PHE A 483 5.99 -0.90 -32.30
CA PHE A 483 4.89 -1.07 -33.26
C PHE A 483 5.39 -1.59 -34.61
N ILE A 484 6.54 -1.13 -35.11
CA ILE A 484 7.16 -1.67 -36.32
C ILE A 484 7.49 -3.16 -36.12
N ALA A 485 8.09 -3.52 -35.00
CA ALA A 485 8.41 -4.92 -34.70
C ALA A 485 7.15 -5.81 -34.63
N ILE A 486 6.03 -5.29 -34.13
CA ILE A 486 4.75 -6.01 -34.11
C ILE A 486 4.21 -6.19 -35.56
N MET A 487 4.21 -5.13 -36.38
CA MET A 487 3.79 -5.23 -37.78
C MET A 487 4.64 -6.23 -38.58
N GLU A 488 5.97 -6.20 -38.40
CA GLU A 488 6.89 -7.17 -39.03
C GLU A 488 6.60 -8.61 -38.58
N LYS A 489 6.39 -8.81 -37.24
CA LYS A 489 6.06 -10.13 -36.67
C LYS A 489 4.80 -10.76 -37.28
N TYR A 490 3.80 -9.97 -37.58
CA TYR A 490 2.53 -10.42 -38.13
C TYR A 490 2.42 -10.27 -39.67
N HIS A 491 3.45 -9.69 -40.30
CA HIS A 491 3.50 -9.40 -41.75
C HIS A 491 2.35 -8.49 -42.24
N VAL A 492 2.06 -7.44 -41.45
CA VAL A 492 1.04 -6.43 -41.76
C VAL A 492 1.67 -5.32 -42.60
N ASP A 493 0.99 -4.89 -43.65
CA ASP A 493 1.36 -3.67 -44.38
C ASP A 493 1.07 -2.45 -43.48
N ALA A 494 2.06 -1.58 -43.31
CA ALA A 494 1.90 -0.39 -42.48
C ALA A 494 0.82 0.58 -43.02
N ASN A 495 0.48 0.51 -44.34
CA ASN A 495 -0.62 1.29 -44.92
C ASN A 495 -2.01 0.84 -44.45
N ASP A 496 -2.13 -0.37 -43.91
CA ASP A 496 -3.37 -0.90 -43.33
C ASP A 496 -3.67 -0.34 -41.92
N ILE A 497 -2.78 0.50 -41.40
CA ILE A 497 -2.85 1.07 -40.04
C ILE A 497 -2.95 2.61 -40.08
N VAL A 498 -3.93 3.12 -39.37
CA VAL A 498 -4.02 4.54 -38.99
C VAL A 498 -3.92 4.64 -37.47
N LEU A 499 -3.09 5.53 -36.94
CA LEU A 499 -2.97 5.78 -35.51
C LEU A 499 -3.68 7.09 -35.15
N GLU A 500 -4.59 7.02 -34.21
CA GLU A 500 -5.35 8.17 -33.72
C GLU A 500 -4.67 8.80 -32.53
N ILE A 501 -4.49 10.12 -32.55
CA ILE A 501 -3.92 10.92 -31.46
C ILE A 501 -4.90 12.03 -31.11
N THR A 502 -5.13 12.26 -29.82
CA THR A 502 -5.96 13.35 -29.34
C THR A 502 -5.19 14.67 -29.34
N GLU A 503 -5.92 15.81 -29.38
CA GLU A 503 -5.31 17.14 -29.26
C GLU A 503 -4.43 17.28 -28.00
N SER A 504 -4.81 16.66 -26.88
CA SER A 504 -4.10 16.71 -25.62
C SER A 504 -2.73 16.03 -25.65
N ALA A 505 -2.53 15.02 -26.49
CA ALA A 505 -1.27 14.29 -26.63
C ALA A 505 -0.12 15.17 -27.14
N SER A 506 -0.46 16.20 -27.88
CA SER A 506 0.49 17.08 -28.54
C SER A 506 1.17 18.11 -27.62
N ILE A 507 0.66 18.32 -26.39
CA ILE A 507 1.16 19.35 -25.45
C ILE A 507 2.36 18.84 -24.65
N THR A 508 2.37 17.55 -24.34
CA THR A 508 3.39 16.93 -23.49
C THR A 508 4.45 16.25 -24.38
N GLU A 509 5.74 16.53 -24.22
CA GLU A 509 6.84 15.87 -24.94
C GLU A 509 6.72 15.89 -26.50
N LYS A 510 6.32 17.03 -27.10
CA LYS A 510 6.09 17.22 -28.55
C LYS A 510 7.22 16.64 -29.42
N LYS A 511 8.48 16.71 -28.98
CA LYS A 511 9.62 16.21 -29.75
C LYS A 511 9.58 14.69 -29.88
N ILE A 512 9.36 13.96 -28.78
CA ILE A 512 9.31 12.49 -28.78
C ILE A 512 8.16 12.02 -29.67
N LEU A 513 6.98 12.64 -29.55
CA LEU A 513 5.83 12.34 -30.40
C LEU A 513 6.18 12.52 -31.88
N LEU A 514 6.75 13.66 -32.29
CA LEU A 514 7.12 13.90 -33.69
C LEU A 514 8.18 12.92 -34.21
N ASP A 515 9.15 12.55 -33.37
CA ASP A 515 10.16 11.56 -33.76
C ASP A 515 9.53 10.18 -34.00
N ASN A 516 8.61 9.74 -33.13
CA ASN A 516 7.84 8.51 -33.31
C ASN A 516 6.93 8.55 -34.56
N MET A 517 6.17 9.64 -34.76
CA MET A 517 5.30 9.81 -35.93
C MET A 517 6.12 9.76 -37.23
N ASN A 518 7.25 10.45 -37.30
CA ASN A 518 8.11 10.43 -38.47
C ASN A 518 8.71 9.06 -38.75
N ALA A 519 9.05 8.28 -37.72
CA ALA A 519 9.57 6.92 -37.89
C ALA A 519 8.47 5.97 -38.42
N LEU A 520 7.28 6.02 -37.87
CA LEU A 520 6.14 5.21 -38.31
C LEU A 520 5.65 5.59 -39.72
N ARG A 521 5.65 6.88 -40.03
CA ARG A 521 5.27 7.38 -41.36
C ARG A 521 6.23 6.92 -42.47
N LYS A 522 7.53 6.79 -42.17
CA LYS A 522 8.51 6.26 -43.12
C LYS A 522 8.22 4.84 -43.57
N VAL A 523 7.55 4.04 -42.76
CA VAL A 523 7.16 2.67 -43.10
C VAL A 523 5.76 2.59 -43.71
N GLY A 524 4.95 3.69 -43.70
CA GLY A 524 3.64 3.75 -44.33
C GLY A 524 2.44 4.02 -43.41
N VAL A 525 2.64 4.06 -42.07
CA VAL A 525 1.55 4.35 -41.13
C VAL A 525 1.04 5.77 -41.32
N ARG A 526 -0.28 5.96 -41.36
CA ARG A 526 -0.95 7.26 -41.38
C ARG A 526 -1.43 7.67 -40.00
N PHE A 527 -1.74 8.96 -39.84
CA PHE A 527 -2.17 9.53 -38.56
C PHE A 527 -3.47 10.28 -38.66
N ALA A 528 -4.36 10.07 -37.69
CA ALA A 528 -5.59 10.82 -37.51
C ALA A 528 -5.51 11.71 -36.25
N LEU A 529 -5.99 12.95 -36.35
CA LEU A 529 -6.19 13.83 -35.22
C LEU A 529 -7.63 13.66 -34.72
N ASP A 530 -7.75 13.13 -33.50
CA ASP A 530 -9.04 12.84 -32.88
C ASP A 530 -9.54 13.96 -31.96
N ASP A 531 -10.83 13.95 -31.63
CA ASP A 531 -11.54 14.91 -30.74
C ASP A 531 -11.44 16.37 -31.20
N PHE A 532 -11.29 16.66 -32.51
CA PHE A 532 -11.15 18.02 -33.00
C PHE A 532 -12.39 18.86 -32.69
N GLY A 533 -12.20 19.98 -31.96
CA GLY A 533 -13.26 20.90 -31.60
C GLY A 533 -13.71 20.85 -30.15
N THR A 534 -13.12 20.02 -29.29
CA THR A 534 -13.52 19.87 -27.87
C THR A 534 -13.01 20.98 -26.94
N GLY A 535 -12.29 22.02 -27.47
CA GLY A 535 -12.04 23.25 -26.74
C GLY A 535 -10.58 23.61 -26.45
N GLN A 536 -9.62 22.77 -26.82
CA GLN A 536 -8.18 23.09 -26.79
C GLN A 536 -7.58 23.25 -28.18
N SER A 537 -8.42 23.41 -29.21
CA SER A 537 -8.03 23.41 -30.62
C SER A 537 -6.97 24.47 -30.93
N ASN A 538 -5.72 24.06 -30.87
CA ASN A 538 -4.61 24.85 -31.37
C ASN A 538 -4.35 24.47 -32.83
N LEU A 539 -4.80 25.33 -33.75
CA LEU A 539 -4.61 25.14 -35.20
C LEU A 539 -3.15 24.88 -35.60
N SER A 540 -2.19 25.24 -34.71
CA SER A 540 -0.78 24.94 -34.96
C SER A 540 -0.48 23.43 -35.03
N TYR A 541 -1.31 22.57 -34.44
CA TYR A 541 -1.08 21.13 -34.48
C TYR A 541 -1.32 20.54 -35.87
N ILE A 542 -2.39 21.01 -36.53
CA ILE A 542 -2.68 20.59 -37.92
C ILE A 542 -1.55 21.01 -38.89
N VAL A 543 -0.85 22.12 -38.58
CA VAL A 543 0.25 22.62 -39.40
C VAL A 543 1.58 21.92 -39.08
N ASP A 544 1.83 21.66 -37.80
CA ASP A 544 3.14 21.18 -37.31
C ASP A 544 3.27 19.65 -37.32
N MET A 545 2.14 18.92 -37.29
CA MET A 545 2.15 17.45 -37.21
C MET A 545 1.88 16.81 -38.56
N PRO A 546 2.51 15.64 -38.85
CA PRO A 546 2.28 14.91 -40.09
C PRO A 546 0.97 14.10 -40.03
N ILE A 547 -0.16 14.83 -40.02
CA ILE A 547 -1.54 14.28 -39.95
C ILE A 547 -2.08 14.08 -41.35
N ASP A 548 -2.89 13.05 -41.56
CA ASP A 548 -3.55 12.72 -42.82
C ASP A 548 -5.08 12.87 -42.71
N ILE A 549 -5.66 12.62 -41.53
CA ILE A 549 -7.10 12.60 -41.26
C ILE A 549 -7.40 13.51 -40.05
N VAL A 550 -8.55 14.22 -40.09
CA VAL A 550 -9.08 14.98 -38.93
C VAL A 550 -10.49 14.47 -38.60
N LYS A 551 -10.69 14.06 -37.35
CA LYS A 551 -11.97 13.53 -36.87
C LYS A 551 -12.71 14.62 -36.07
N PHE A 552 -13.88 15.02 -36.58
CA PHE A 552 -14.77 15.94 -35.88
C PHE A 552 -15.53 15.21 -34.80
N ASP A 553 -15.30 15.65 -33.56
CA ASP A 553 -15.99 15.11 -32.39
C ASP A 553 -17.51 15.23 -32.51
N ARG A 554 -18.23 14.33 -31.86
CA ARG A 554 -19.69 14.34 -31.72
C ARG A 554 -20.24 15.69 -31.27
N GLY A 555 -19.57 16.39 -30.34
CA GLY A 555 -19.99 17.70 -29.84
C GLY A 555 -19.98 18.74 -30.94
N MET A 556 -18.93 18.79 -31.76
CA MET A 556 -18.82 19.69 -32.91
C MET A 556 -19.85 19.37 -34.00
N THR A 557 -20.02 18.09 -34.27
CA THR A 557 -21.02 17.58 -35.22
C THR A 557 -22.43 17.95 -34.78
N ASN A 558 -22.79 17.73 -33.51
CA ASN A 558 -24.12 18.14 -32.99
C ASN A 558 -24.33 19.64 -33.01
N ALA A 559 -23.32 20.45 -32.67
CA ALA A 559 -23.39 21.88 -32.70
C ALA A 559 -23.68 22.46 -34.10
N TYR A 560 -23.30 21.74 -35.16
CA TYR A 560 -23.64 22.08 -36.55
C TYR A 560 -25.17 22.06 -36.80
N PHE A 561 -25.85 21.07 -36.20
CA PHE A 561 -27.30 20.88 -36.36
C PHE A 561 -28.12 21.69 -35.35
N ASP A 562 -27.54 22.13 -34.26
CA ASP A 562 -28.15 23.03 -33.29
C ASP A 562 -28.15 24.44 -33.85
N ASN A 563 -29.29 25.11 -33.83
CA ASN A 563 -29.45 26.49 -34.34
C ASN A 563 -28.57 27.50 -33.58
N GLY A 564 -27.34 27.73 -34.07
CA GLY A 564 -26.39 28.61 -33.39
C GLY A 564 -25.10 28.88 -34.14
N LYS A 565 -24.03 29.14 -33.40
CA LYS A 565 -22.69 29.46 -33.92
C LYS A 565 -21.91 28.22 -34.39
N GLY A 566 -22.40 26.98 -34.14
CA GLY A 566 -21.73 25.75 -34.48
C GLY A 566 -21.57 25.56 -35.99
N LYS A 567 -22.62 25.88 -36.77
CA LYS A 567 -22.57 25.74 -38.23
C LYS A 567 -21.46 26.56 -38.88
N PRO A 568 -21.35 27.89 -38.70
CA PRO A 568 -20.29 28.69 -39.33
C PRO A 568 -18.89 28.28 -38.84
N VAL A 569 -18.75 27.75 -37.63
CA VAL A 569 -17.46 27.24 -37.09
C VAL A 569 -17.05 25.96 -37.82
N MET A 570 -17.95 24.99 -37.97
CA MET A 570 -17.67 23.74 -38.67
C MET A 570 -17.42 23.97 -40.16
N ASP A 571 -18.21 24.87 -40.83
CA ASP A 571 -18.00 25.25 -42.22
C ASP A 571 -16.59 25.83 -42.44
N ALA A 572 -16.14 26.72 -41.53
CA ALA A 572 -14.80 27.29 -41.58
C ALA A 572 -13.69 26.26 -41.37
N ALA A 573 -13.87 25.33 -40.40
CA ALA A 573 -12.95 24.25 -40.13
C ALA A 573 -12.82 23.28 -41.31
N MET A 574 -13.96 22.88 -41.89
CA MET A 574 -13.99 22.03 -43.10
C MET A 574 -13.25 22.71 -44.27
N GLY A 575 -13.52 23.98 -44.54
CA GLY A 575 -12.83 24.71 -45.60
C GLY A 575 -11.34 24.85 -45.40
N MET A 576 -10.87 24.92 -44.16
CA MET A 576 -9.46 24.93 -43.82
C MET A 576 -8.83 23.53 -44.05
N ILE A 577 -9.41 22.49 -43.51
CA ILE A 577 -8.90 21.10 -43.62
C ILE A 577 -8.84 20.64 -45.07
N GLN A 578 -9.87 20.92 -45.88
CA GLN A 578 -9.91 20.64 -47.30
C GLN A 578 -8.80 21.35 -48.10
N LYS A 579 -8.50 22.64 -47.77
CA LYS A 579 -7.37 23.37 -48.37
C LYS A 579 -6.01 22.77 -48.04
N LEU A 580 -5.89 22.14 -46.88
CA LEU A 580 -4.69 21.40 -46.45
C LEU A 580 -4.62 19.99 -47.09
N LYS A 581 -5.64 19.59 -47.81
CA LYS A 581 -5.77 18.26 -48.44
C LYS A 581 -5.77 17.11 -47.44
N LEU A 582 -6.33 17.34 -46.27
CA LEU A 582 -6.54 16.34 -45.23
C LEU A 582 -7.95 15.76 -45.40
N GLU A 583 -8.11 14.48 -45.06
CA GLU A 583 -9.39 13.79 -45.03
C GLU A 583 -10.19 14.15 -43.75
N ILE A 584 -11.52 14.16 -43.85
CA ILE A 584 -12.41 14.49 -42.73
C ILE A 584 -13.28 13.28 -42.39
N VAL A 585 -13.26 12.88 -41.12
CA VAL A 585 -14.23 11.95 -40.51
C VAL A 585 -15.19 12.75 -39.63
N SER A 586 -16.49 12.58 -39.76
CA SER A 586 -17.48 13.11 -38.81
C SER A 586 -18.02 12.01 -37.94
N GLU A 587 -17.93 12.20 -36.63
CA GLU A 587 -18.30 11.21 -35.62
C GLU A 587 -19.67 11.46 -34.99
N GLY A 588 -20.20 10.42 -34.33
CA GLY A 588 -21.38 10.49 -33.49
C GLY A 588 -22.70 10.67 -34.25
N ILE A 589 -22.76 10.24 -35.51
CA ILE A 589 -23.99 10.32 -36.31
C ILE A 589 -25.00 9.27 -35.85
N GLU A 590 -26.20 9.74 -35.48
CA GLU A 590 -27.28 8.90 -34.95
C GLU A 590 -28.55 8.93 -35.83
N LYS A 591 -28.69 9.93 -36.74
CA LYS A 591 -29.90 10.18 -37.50
C LYS A 591 -29.62 10.23 -39.00
N GLN A 592 -30.60 9.78 -39.82
CA GLN A 592 -30.51 9.81 -41.28
C GLN A 592 -30.40 11.27 -41.81
N GLU A 593 -31.05 12.24 -41.16
CA GLU A 593 -30.99 13.65 -41.56
C GLU A 593 -29.55 14.21 -41.39
N GLN A 594 -28.85 13.80 -40.32
CA GLN A 594 -27.46 14.18 -40.09
C GLN A 594 -26.57 13.59 -41.20
N PHE A 595 -26.73 12.28 -41.50
CA PHE A 595 -25.99 11.60 -42.56
C PHE A 595 -26.17 12.29 -43.91
N ALA A 596 -27.43 12.50 -44.36
CA ALA A 596 -27.73 13.09 -45.67
C ALA A 596 -27.13 14.51 -45.82
N LYS A 597 -27.12 15.32 -44.73
CA LYS A 597 -26.56 16.66 -44.75
C LYS A 597 -25.02 16.67 -44.78
N LEU A 598 -24.36 15.77 -44.09
CA LEU A 598 -22.89 15.68 -44.07
C LEU A 598 -22.34 15.09 -45.39
N ASP A 599 -23.09 14.19 -46.01
CA ASP A 599 -22.80 13.65 -47.34
C ASP A 599 -22.92 14.78 -48.42
N GLU A 600 -23.98 15.63 -48.37
CA GLU A 600 -24.15 16.81 -49.23
C GLU A 600 -23.00 17.84 -49.05
N LEU A 601 -22.43 17.93 -47.83
CA LEU A 601 -21.33 18.84 -47.52
C LEU A 601 -19.98 18.34 -48.02
N GLY A 602 -19.90 17.07 -48.51
CA GLY A 602 -18.70 16.49 -49.04
C GLY A 602 -17.67 16.10 -47.97
N ILE A 603 -18.13 15.67 -46.79
CA ILE A 603 -17.31 15.02 -45.78
C ILE A 603 -16.86 13.67 -46.31
N ASP A 604 -15.59 13.30 -46.13
CA ASP A 604 -15.03 12.09 -46.76
C ASP A 604 -15.53 10.80 -46.10
N TYR A 605 -15.61 10.80 -44.74
CA TYR A 605 -16.01 9.63 -43.98
C TYR A 605 -16.99 9.98 -42.85
N ILE A 606 -17.86 9.04 -42.53
CA ILE A 606 -18.89 9.22 -41.51
C ILE A 606 -18.93 7.98 -40.59
N GLN A 607 -18.92 8.23 -39.29
CA GLN A 607 -19.00 7.19 -38.27
C GLN A 607 -20.12 7.52 -37.25
N GLY A 608 -20.86 6.48 -36.85
CA GLY A 608 -21.88 6.67 -35.81
C GLY A 608 -22.86 5.51 -35.68
N TYR A 609 -23.68 5.59 -34.65
CA TYR A 609 -24.70 4.57 -34.34
C TYR A 609 -25.83 4.50 -35.35
N TYR A 610 -25.93 5.47 -36.22
CA TYR A 610 -26.80 5.41 -37.38
C TYR A 610 -26.48 4.17 -38.24
N PHE A 611 -25.20 3.86 -38.41
CA PHE A 611 -24.75 2.68 -39.16
C PHE A 611 -24.59 1.45 -38.27
N SER A 612 -23.73 1.57 -37.27
CA SER A 612 -23.45 0.48 -36.33
C SER A 612 -22.82 0.96 -35.03
N LYS A 613 -23.15 0.26 -33.95
CA LYS A 613 -22.35 0.29 -32.72
C LYS A 613 -21.06 -0.53 -32.92
N PRO A 614 -20.04 -0.34 -32.07
CA PRO A 614 -18.86 -1.22 -32.07
C PRO A 614 -19.25 -2.68 -31.90
N ARG A 615 -18.69 -3.57 -32.74
CA ARG A 615 -18.99 -5.00 -32.83
C ARG A 615 -17.75 -5.83 -32.52
N ASN A 616 -17.91 -7.03 -32.00
CA ASN A 616 -16.80 -7.98 -31.95
C ASN A 616 -16.37 -8.40 -33.34
N ALA A 617 -15.20 -9.03 -33.50
CA ALA A 617 -14.62 -9.37 -34.79
C ALA A 617 -15.59 -10.17 -35.71
N ALA A 618 -16.27 -11.19 -35.19
CA ALA A 618 -17.18 -12.02 -35.96
C ALA A 618 -18.44 -11.25 -36.42
N GLU A 619 -19.01 -10.45 -35.54
CA GLU A 619 -20.17 -9.60 -35.88
C GLU A 619 -19.80 -8.48 -36.85
N PHE A 620 -18.58 -7.94 -36.76
CA PHE A 620 -18.06 -6.92 -37.68
C PHE A 620 -17.90 -7.48 -39.08
N ILE A 621 -17.26 -8.63 -39.22
CA ILE A 621 -17.07 -9.31 -40.51
C ILE A 621 -18.44 -9.56 -41.19
N SER A 622 -19.39 -10.18 -40.49
CA SER A 622 -20.73 -10.43 -40.99
C SER A 622 -21.47 -9.14 -41.41
N PHE A 623 -21.26 -8.04 -40.66
CA PHE A 623 -21.84 -6.75 -41.03
C PHE A 623 -21.23 -6.20 -42.34
N ILE A 624 -19.90 -6.25 -42.50
CA ILE A 624 -19.21 -5.75 -43.69
C ILE A 624 -19.61 -6.58 -44.93
N GLU A 625 -19.58 -7.91 -44.85
CA GLU A 625 -20.00 -8.79 -45.92
C GLU A 625 -21.45 -8.52 -46.38
N SER A 626 -22.34 -8.21 -45.44
CA SER A 626 -23.74 -7.93 -45.74
C SER A 626 -24.00 -6.54 -46.35
N ASN A 627 -23.10 -5.57 -46.13
CA ASN A 627 -23.33 -4.18 -46.55
C ASN A 627 -22.38 -3.67 -47.63
N ASN A 628 -21.24 -4.36 -47.88
CA ASN A 628 -20.32 -4.05 -48.97
C ASN A 628 -20.50 -4.94 -50.22
N ALA A 629 -21.38 -5.96 -50.14
CA ALA A 629 -21.66 -6.93 -51.22
C ALA A 629 -22.20 -6.28 -52.52
#